data_e4630a6873de1b588bb3857fda42c04f
#
_entry.id   e4630a6873de1b588bb3857fda42c04f
#
_cell.length_a   1.000
_cell.length_b   1.000
_cell.length_c   1.000
_cell.angle_alpha   90.00
_cell.angle_beta   90.00
_cell.angle_gamma   90.00
#
_symmetry.space_group_name_H-M   'P 1'
#
loop_
_entity.id
_entity.type
_entity.pdbx_description
1 polymer ?
#
loop_
_entity_poly.entity_id
_entity_poly.type
_entity_poly.pdbx_seq_one_letter_code
_entity_poly.pdbx_strand_id
1 'polypeptide(L)'
;PVNYKPDTFSEGLSRYVDYSRLEIGFINNKGEIVIKAQYEDALPFSDGLAGVCEFSSSRGFDRKGVYSNSDYMKWGFINKKGEMVIPALYHKVTPFKNGKAVVYTQKKEKIIIDTQGRIIK
;
A
#
# COMPACT_ATOMS: atom_id res chain seq x y z
N PRO A 1 -19.18 8.25 10.06
CA PRO A 1 -18.35 9.40 9.72
C PRO A 1 -16.87 9.04 9.69
N VAL A 2 -16.19 9.70 8.84
CA VAL A 2 -14.75 9.49 8.67
C VAL A 2 -14.01 10.53 9.50
N ASN A 3 -13.19 10.05 10.43
CA ASN A 3 -12.30 10.92 11.17
C ASN A 3 -10.93 10.81 10.53
N TYR A 4 -10.44 11.91 10.03
CA TYR A 4 -9.13 11.92 9.44
C TYR A 4 -8.47 13.27 9.61
N LYS A 5 -7.16 13.23 9.65
CA LYS A 5 -6.36 14.43 9.56
C LYS A 5 -5.86 14.46 8.12
N PRO A 6 -6.27 15.47 7.35
CA PRO A 6 -5.95 15.43 5.94
C PRO A 6 -4.45 15.51 5.68
N ASP A 7 -4.04 14.68 4.77
CA ASP A 7 -2.73 14.74 4.17
C ASP A 7 -2.66 15.90 3.19
N THR A 8 -1.47 16.15 2.68
CA THR A 8 -1.33 16.99 1.51
C THR A 8 -1.91 16.22 0.32
N PHE A 9 -2.74 16.87 -0.47
CA PHE A 9 -3.28 16.24 -1.65
C PHE A 9 -2.17 16.02 -2.68
N SER A 10 -2.11 14.80 -3.20
CA SER A 10 -1.18 14.45 -4.26
C SER A 10 -1.98 13.87 -5.40
N GLU A 11 -1.88 14.49 -6.57
CA GLU A 11 -2.60 14.08 -7.77
C GLU A 11 -4.13 14.06 -7.56
N GLY A 12 -4.61 14.98 -6.73
CA GLY A 12 -6.03 15.15 -6.46
C GLY A 12 -6.59 14.23 -5.37
N LEU A 13 -5.75 13.41 -4.76
CA LEU A 13 -6.18 12.47 -3.74
C LEU A 13 -5.36 12.62 -2.47
N SER A 14 -6.00 12.42 -1.33
CA SER A 14 -5.37 12.45 -0.03
C SER A 14 -5.74 11.20 0.74
N ARG A 15 -4.81 10.69 1.51
CA ARG A 15 -5.09 9.55 2.39
C ARG A 15 -6.04 9.97 3.51
N TYR A 16 -6.90 9.06 3.92
CA TYR A 16 -7.69 9.24 5.13
C TYR A 16 -7.64 7.96 5.95
N VAL A 17 -7.86 8.10 7.25
CA VAL A 17 -7.87 6.95 8.16
C VAL A 17 -9.29 6.72 8.67
N ASP A 18 -9.75 5.50 8.55
CA ASP A 18 -10.97 5.05 9.22
C ASP A 18 -10.53 4.53 10.58
N TYR A 19 -10.76 5.33 11.62
CA TYR A 19 -10.26 5.00 12.95
C TYR A 19 -11.01 3.84 13.61
N SER A 20 -12.23 3.54 13.14
CA SER A 20 -12.95 2.42 13.70
C SER A 20 -12.32 1.08 13.29
N ARG A 21 -11.62 1.08 12.16
CA ARG A 21 -11.00 -0.13 11.61
C ARG A 21 -9.48 -0.01 11.50
N LEU A 22 -8.94 1.18 11.72
CA LEU A 22 -7.52 1.49 11.56
C LEU A 22 -7.02 1.14 10.16
N GLU A 23 -7.83 1.51 9.17
CA GLU A 23 -7.51 1.27 7.77
C GLU A 23 -7.47 2.57 7.00
N ILE A 24 -6.72 2.58 5.91
CA ILE A 24 -6.48 3.77 5.11
C ILE A 24 -7.16 3.65 3.76
N GLY A 25 -7.76 4.73 3.31
CA GLY A 25 -8.31 4.89 1.98
C GLY A 25 -7.93 6.24 1.43
N PHE A 26 -8.63 6.69 0.39
CA PHE A 26 -8.34 7.94 -0.28
C PHE A 26 -9.59 8.75 -0.53
N ILE A 27 -9.48 10.06 -0.34
CA ILE A 27 -10.56 11.01 -0.62
C ILE A 27 -10.06 12.02 -1.65
N ASN A 28 -11.02 12.63 -2.35
CA ASN A 28 -10.70 13.71 -3.28
C ASN A 28 -10.77 15.07 -2.54
N ASN A 29 -10.51 16.15 -3.24
CA ASN A 29 -10.48 17.48 -2.63
C ASN A 29 -11.86 18.02 -2.28
N LYS A 30 -12.93 17.29 -2.60
CA LYS A 30 -14.29 17.60 -2.16
C LYS A 30 -14.66 16.82 -0.89
N GLY A 31 -13.73 16.03 -0.37
CA GLY A 31 -13.98 15.20 0.80
C GLY A 31 -14.74 13.91 0.50
N GLU A 32 -14.89 13.57 -0.77
CA GLU A 32 -15.59 12.35 -1.16
C GLU A 32 -14.65 11.16 -1.14
N ILE A 33 -15.12 10.03 -0.61
CA ILE A 33 -14.33 8.80 -0.61
C ILE A 33 -14.26 8.25 -2.02
N VAL A 34 -13.05 8.17 -2.57
CA VAL A 34 -12.80 7.62 -3.89
C VAL A 34 -12.36 6.16 -3.79
N ILE A 35 -11.52 5.87 -2.80
CA ILE A 35 -11.04 4.51 -2.54
C ILE A 35 -11.32 4.23 -1.08
N LYS A 36 -12.20 3.25 -0.84
CA LYS A 36 -12.63 2.89 0.49
C LYS A 36 -11.46 2.45 1.35
N ALA A 37 -11.50 2.81 2.64
CA ALA A 37 -10.47 2.40 3.59
C ALA A 37 -10.42 0.88 3.68
N GLN A 38 -9.26 0.31 3.37
CA GLN A 38 -9.08 -1.13 3.35
C GLN A 38 -7.61 -1.53 3.47
N TYR A 39 -6.70 -0.57 3.55
CA TYR A 39 -5.27 -0.85 3.57
C TYR A 39 -4.69 -0.58 4.94
N GLU A 40 -3.72 -1.41 5.33
CA GLU A 40 -3.02 -1.25 6.59
C GLU A 40 -2.17 0.03 6.59
N ASP A 41 -1.59 0.33 5.44
CA ASP A 41 -0.80 1.54 5.25
C ASP A 41 -0.84 1.90 3.76
N ALA A 42 -0.50 3.14 3.44
CA ALA A 42 -0.51 3.60 2.07
C ALA A 42 0.43 4.79 1.92
N LEU A 43 0.96 4.95 0.72
CA LEU A 43 1.74 6.12 0.33
C LEU A 43 0.87 7.04 -0.52
N PRO A 44 1.21 8.33 -0.60
CA PRO A 44 0.48 9.22 -1.50
C PRO A 44 0.63 8.78 -2.95
N PHE A 45 -0.32 9.19 -3.79
CA PHE A 45 -0.23 8.92 -5.21
C PHE A 45 0.94 9.66 -5.83
N SER A 46 1.64 8.99 -6.70
CA SER A 46 2.76 9.56 -7.44
C SER A 46 2.88 8.79 -8.76
N ASP A 47 3.02 9.50 -9.87
CA ASP A 47 3.03 8.90 -11.22
C ASP A 47 1.80 8.01 -11.46
N GLY A 48 0.65 8.41 -10.92
CA GLY A 48 -0.63 7.70 -11.10
C GLY A 48 -0.81 6.47 -10.23
N LEU A 49 0.15 6.14 -9.37
CA LEU A 49 0.12 4.95 -8.55
C LEU A 49 0.38 5.29 -7.09
N ALA A 50 -0.22 4.50 -6.19
CA ALA A 50 0.04 4.62 -4.76
C ALA A 50 0.44 3.27 -4.22
N GLY A 51 1.52 3.25 -3.44
CA GLY A 51 1.90 2.07 -2.69
C GLY A 51 0.88 1.83 -1.61
N VAL A 52 0.42 0.59 -1.48
CA VAL A 52 -0.53 0.21 -0.43
C VAL A 52 -0.03 -1.07 0.23
N CYS A 53 -0.26 -1.15 1.52
CA CYS A 53 0.17 -2.29 2.31
C CYS A 53 -1.02 -3.12 2.74
N GLU A 54 -0.94 -4.41 2.45
CA GLU A 54 -1.83 -5.40 3.00
C GLU A 54 -1.06 -6.14 4.08
N PHE A 55 -1.58 -6.12 5.29
CA PHE A 55 -0.92 -6.76 6.40
C PHE A 55 -1.18 -8.26 6.33
N SER A 56 -0.10 -9.03 6.27
CA SER A 56 -0.20 -10.47 6.30
C SER A 56 0.21 -10.96 7.68
N SER A 57 -0.69 -11.69 8.32
CA SER A 57 -0.44 -12.23 9.66
C SER A 57 -0.58 -13.74 9.61
N SER A 58 0.41 -14.41 10.16
CA SER A 58 0.44 -15.86 10.23
C SER A 58 0.60 -16.26 11.69
N ARG A 59 -0.44 -15.97 12.48
CA ARG A 59 -0.44 -16.28 13.91
C ARG A 59 -1.22 -17.55 14.16
N GLY A 60 -0.68 -18.41 14.98
CA GLY A 60 -1.35 -19.62 15.38
C GLY A 60 -0.43 -20.81 15.30
N PHE A 61 -1.04 -21.98 15.32
CA PHE A 61 -0.29 -23.22 15.28
C PHE A 61 -0.29 -23.79 13.88
N ASP A 62 0.86 -24.25 13.45
CA ASP A 62 0.97 -24.94 12.17
C ASP A 62 0.47 -26.38 12.31
N ARG A 63 0.61 -27.18 11.25
CA ARG A 63 0.16 -28.58 11.25
C ARG A 63 0.90 -29.44 12.24
N LYS A 64 2.07 -29.00 12.66
CA LYS A 64 2.90 -29.73 13.62
C LYS A 64 2.67 -29.25 15.04
N GLY A 65 1.75 -28.30 15.22
CA GLY A 65 1.47 -27.75 16.53
C GLY A 65 2.46 -26.70 17.00
N VAL A 66 3.29 -26.18 16.11
CA VAL A 66 4.27 -25.15 16.46
C VAL A 66 3.60 -23.77 16.30
N TYR A 67 3.60 -23.01 17.39
CA TYR A 67 3.03 -21.68 17.37
C TYR A 67 3.96 -20.73 16.59
N SER A 68 3.35 -19.97 15.69
CA SER A 68 4.06 -18.96 14.92
C SER A 68 3.38 -17.62 15.11
N ASN A 69 4.16 -16.58 15.28
CA ASN A 69 3.68 -15.22 15.37
C ASN A 69 4.41 -14.39 14.32
N SER A 70 4.24 -14.80 13.08
CA SER A 70 4.94 -14.20 11.95
C SER A 70 4.03 -13.19 11.26
N ASP A 71 4.33 -11.93 11.44
CA ASP A 71 3.63 -10.84 10.78
C ASP A 71 4.57 -10.21 9.78
N TYR A 72 4.07 -9.95 8.58
CA TYR A 72 4.89 -9.26 7.59
C TYR A 72 4.02 -8.38 6.71
N MET A 73 4.65 -7.34 6.20
CA MET A 73 4.00 -6.36 5.36
C MET A 73 4.08 -6.82 3.91
N LYS A 74 3.00 -6.63 3.18
CA LYS A 74 2.94 -6.93 1.76
C LYS A 74 2.49 -5.68 1.03
N TRP A 75 3.41 -5.07 0.32
CA TRP A 75 3.17 -3.83 -0.41
C TRP A 75 3.02 -4.09 -1.89
N GLY A 76 2.03 -3.45 -2.48
CA GLY A 76 1.83 -3.40 -3.91
C GLY A 76 1.46 -1.98 -4.30
N PHE A 77 0.91 -1.81 -5.51
CA PHE A 77 0.52 -0.48 -5.98
C PHE A 77 -0.85 -0.54 -6.61
N ILE A 78 -1.65 0.50 -6.34
CA ILE A 78 -2.97 0.66 -6.93
C ILE A 78 -2.98 1.89 -7.83
N ASN A 79 -3.90 1.90 -8.79
CA ASN A 79 -4.17 3.09 -9.58
C ASN A 79 -5.23 3.95 -8.89
N LYS A 80 -5.60 5.06 -9.52
CA LYS A 80 -6.57 6.01 -8.91
C LYS A 80 -7.98 5.47 -8.84
N LYS A 81 -8.25 4.34 -9.49
CA LYS A 81 -9.54 3.65 -9.38
C LYS A 81 -9.54 2.63 -8.26
N GLY A 82 -8.41 2.45 -7.57
CA GLY A 82 -8.28 1.47 -6.52
C GLY A 82 -7.98 0.07 -7.01
N GLU A 83 -7.63 -0.08 -8.28
CA GLU A 83 -7.28 -1.38 -8.84
C GLU A 83 -5.82 -1.71 -8.55
N MET A 84 -5.57 -2.93 -8.08
CA MET A 84 -4.20 -3.39 -7.81
C MET A 84 -3.54 -3.69 -9.15
N VAL A 85 -2.55 -2.87 -9.51
CA VAL A 85 -1.84 -3.02 -10.78
C VAL A 85 -0.47 -3.65 -10.62
N ILE A 86 0.10 -3.55 -9.44
CA ILE A 86 1.35 -4.24 -9.09
C ILE A 86 1.06 -5.04 -7.83
N PRO A 87 1.15 -6.38 -7.88
CA PRO A 87 0.74 -7.21 -6.75
C PRO A 87 1.47 -6.92 -5.46
N ALA A 88 0.81 -7.16 -4.34
CA ALA A 88 1.36 -6.95 -3.00
C ALA A 88 2.34 -8.06 -2.66
N LEU A 89 3.57 -7.91 -3.11
CA LEU A 89 4.63 -8.91 -2.97
C LEU A 89 5.85 -8.39 -2.22
N TYR A 90 5.90 -7.09 -1.95
CA TYR A 90 7.13 -6.47 -1.50
C TYR A 90 7.11 -6.17 -0.02
N HIS A 91 8.26 -6.29 0.60
CA HIS A 91 8.44 -5.96 2.00
C HIS A 91 8.33 -4.46 2.24
N LYS A 92 8.79 -3.66 1.28
CA LYS A 92 8.78 -2.20 1.37
C LYS A 92 8.80 -1.62 -0.02
N VAL A 93 8.15 -0.46 -0.19
CA VAL A 93 8.16 0.24 -1.48
C VAL A 93 8.41 1.73 -1.23
N THR A 94 8.79 2.44 -2.30
CA THR A 94 8.89 3.89 -2.30
C THR A 94 7.92 4.42 -3.35
N PRO A 95 7.54 5.70 -3.29
CA PRO A 95 6.68 6.28 -4.33
C PRO A 95 7.36 6.25 -5.68
N PHE A 96 6.54 6.11 -6.73
CA PHE A 96 7.07 6.23 -8.08
C PHE A 96 7.53 7.66 -8.35
N LYS A 97 8.65 7.79 -9.01
CA LYS A 97 9.19 9.07 -9.41
C LYS A 97 9.87 8.88 -10.75
N ASN A 98 9.44 9.67 -11.74
CA ASN A 98 9.96 9.58 -13.10
C ASN A 98 9.86 8.17 -13.67
N GLY A 99 8.72 7.50 -13.38
CA GLY A 99 8.42 6.19 -13.91
C GLY A 99 9.11 5.03 -13.21
N LYS A 100 9.77 5.28 -12.08
CA LYS A 100 10.54 4.25 -11.37
C LYS A 100 10.24 4.29 -9.88
N ALA A 101 10.28 3.12 -9.25
CA ALA A 101 10.19 3.01 -7.80
C ALA A 101 11.21 2.00 -7.30
N VAL A 102 11.72 2.27 -6.10
CA VAL A 102 12.59 1.32 -5.41
C VAL A 102 11.71 0.45 -4.53
N VAL A 103 11.85 -0.85 -4.65
CA VAL A 103 11.10 -1.78 -3.82
C VAL A 103 12.06 -2.78 -3.21
N TYR A 104 11.63 -3.38 -2.10
CA TYR A 104 12.45 -4.38 -1.40
C TYR A 104 11.66 -5.67 -1.36
N THR A 105 12.30 -6.77 -1.76
CA THR A 105 11.67 -8.09 -1.72
C THR A 105 11.49 -8.53 -0.28
N GLN A 106 10.79 -9.64 -0.07
CA GLN A 106 10.63 -10.19 1.28
C GLN A 106 11.97 -10.63 1.87
N LYS A 107 12.96 -10.88 1.01
CA LYS A 107 14.33 -11.15 1.45
C LYS A 107 15.13 -9.87 1.66
N LYS A 108 14.46 -8.72 1.53
CA LYS A 108 15.05 -7.38 1.72
C LYS A 108 16.08 -7.01 0.66
N GLU A 109 15.97 -7.62 -0.51
CA GLU A 109 16.78 -7.28 -1.66
C GLU A 109 16.17 -6.06 -2.37
N LYS A 110 17.00 -5.10 -2.68
CA LYS A 110 16.58 -3.86 -3.34
C LYS A 110 16.49 -4.08 -4.84
N ILE A 111 15.35 -3.74 -5.42
CA ILE A 111 15.18 -3.75 -6.88
C ILE A 111 14.48 -2.47 -7.31
N ILE A 112 14.61 -2.13 -8.58
CA ILE A 112 13.94 -0.98 -9.17
C ILE A 112 12.96 -1.49 -10.20
N ILE A 113 11.72 -1.00 -10.13
CA ILE A 113 10.66 -1.43 -11.05
C ILE A 113 10.09 -0.23 -11.79
N ASP A 114 9.50 -0.49 -12.95
CA ASP A 114 8.74 0.52 -13.69
C ASP A 114 7.27 0.50 -13.26
N THR A 115 6.46 1.37 -13.87
CA THR A 115 5.05 1.50 -13.48
C THR A 115 4.21 0.29 -13.84
N GLN A 116 4.76 -0.66 -14.57
CA GLN A 116 4.09 -1.92 -14.88
C GLN A 116 4.60 -3.06 -14.00
N GLY A 117 5.49 -2.75 -13.06
CA GLY A 117 6.02 -3.74 -12.15
C GLY A 117 7.18 -4.54 -12.71
N ARG A 118 7.70 -4.14 -13.88
CA ARG A 118 8.83 -4.84 -14.48
C ARG A 118 10.13 -4.38 -13.84
N ILE A 119 11.02 -5.33 -13.58
CA ILE A 119 12.32 -5.02 -13.00
C ILE A 119 13.19 -4.36 -14.06
N ILE A 120 13.71 -3.19 -13.74
CA ILE A 120 14.59 -2.47 -14.65
C ILE A 120 16.02 -2.37 -14.10
N LYS A 121 16.18 -2.81 -12.85
CA LYS A 121 17.53 -2.92 -12.33
C LYS A 121 17.58 -3.65 -11.00
#